data_9fc7720b4d5dd2d051279e372b864d1c
#
_entry.id   9fc7720b4d5dd2d051279e372b864d1c
#
_cell.length_a   1.000
_cell.length_b   1.000
_cell.length_c   1.000
_cell.angle_alpha   90.00
_cell.angle_beta   90.00
_cell.angle_gamma   90.00
#
_symmetry.space_group_name_H-M   'P 1'
#
loop_
_entity.id
_entity.type
_entity.pdbx_description
1 polymer ?
#
loop_
_entity_poly.entity_id
_entity_poly.type
_entity_poly.pdbx_seq_one_letter_code
_entity_poly.pdbx_strand_id
1 'polypeptide(L)'
;LIETEDEWFQLYAVINRLYGDIVNKLKDCPQLTGQDVRVCYLLHARMNNATLGILFNVDSRSVVKSKQRIKKKMGIAADLTLEEYLDR
;
A
#
# COMPACT_ATOMS: atom_id res chain seq x y z
N LEU A 1 15.44 -8.93 -5.60
CA LEU A 1 14.75 -7.96 -4.73
C LEU A 1 14.61 -6.61 -5.42
N ILE A 2 13.58 -5.89 -5.05
CA ILE A 2 13.34 -4.56 -5.61
C ILE A 2 14.20 -3.55 -4.85
N GLU A 3 15.15 -2.94 -5.53
CA GLU A 3 16.11 -2.05 -4.88
C GLU A 3 16.04 -0.61 -5.36
N THR A 4 15.62 -0.38 -6.61
CA THR A 4 15.58 0.95 -7.19
C THR A 4 14.15 1.46 -7.30
N GLU A 5 14.00 2.80 -7.38
CA GLU A 5 12.70 3.42 -7.59
C GLU A 5 12.10 3.05 -8.95
N ASP A 6 12.93 2.92 -9.97
CA ASP A 6 12.47 2.49 -11.29
C ASP A 6 11.84 1.11 -11.26
N GLU A 7 12.43 0.20 -10.49
CA GLU A 7 11.87 -1.15 -10.32
C GLU A 7 10.53 -1.09 -9.60
N TRP A 8 10.40 -0.23 -8.58
CA TRP A 8 9.12 -0.02 -7.90
C TRP A 8 8.07 0.54 -8.84
N PHE A 9 8.41 1.53 -9.67
CA PHE A 9 7.47 2.10 -10.64
C PHE A 9 7.02 1.06 -11.67
N GLN A 10 7.91 0.19 -12.11
CA GLN A 10 7.53 -0.90 -13.01
C GLN A 10 6.56 -1.87 -12.33
N LEU A 11 6.81 -2.19 -11.07
CA LEU A 11 5.91 -3.04 -10.29
C LEU A 11 4.55 -2.38 -10.13
N TYR A 12 4.50 -1.09 -9.82
CA TYR A 12 3.24 -0.37 -9.69
C TYR A 12 2.43 -0.43 -10.99
N ALA A 13 3.08 -0.27 -12.13
CA ALA A 13 2.39 -0.34 -13.41
C ALA A 13 1.75 -1.72 -13.63
N VAL A 14 2.46 -2.78 -13.27
CA VAL A 14 1.95 -4.15 -13.36
C VAL A 14 0.75 -4.35 -12.41
N ILE A 15 0.88 -3.89 -11.18
CA ILE A 15 -0.19 -4.02 -10.19
C ILE A 15 -1.44 -3.27 -10.63
N ASN A 16 -1.28 -2.05 -11.14
CA ASN A 16 -2.41 -1.26 -11.64
C ASN A 16 -3.12 -1.98 -12.78
N ARG A 17 -2.36 -2.65 -13.64
CA ARG A 17 -2.94 -3.41 -14.75
C ARG A 17 -3.70 -4.64 -14.30
N LEU A 18 -3.14 -5.39 -13.34
CA LEU A 18 -3.70 -6.67 -12.92
C LEU A 18 -4.83 -6.54 -11.90
N TYR A 19 -4.75 -5.56 -11.01
CA TYR A 19 -5.67 -5.45 -9.88
C TYR A 19 -6.53 -4.20 -9.90
N GLY A 20 -6.30 -3.30 -10.85
CA GLY A 20 -7.00 -2.03 -10.95
C GLY A 20 -6.09 -0.86 -10.58
N ASP A 21 -6.29 0.26 -11.24
CA ASP A 21 -5.45 1.45 -11.09
C ASP A 21 -5.83 2.22 -9.83
N ILE A 22 -4.87 2.39 -8.93
CA ILE A 22 -5.07 3.14 -7.68
C ILE A 22 -4.31 4.46 -7.65
N VAL A 23 -3.74 4.88 -8.78
CA VAL A 23 -2.95 6.12 -8.86
C VAL A 23 -3.73 7.32 -8.34
N ASN A 24 -4.98 7.48 -8.77
CA ASN A 24 -5.78 8.64 -8.37
C ASN A 24 -6.08 8.66 -6.88
N LYS A 25 -6.32 7.49 -6.27
CA LYS A 25 -6.55 7.40 -4.82
C LYS A 25 -5.33 7.85 -4.03
N LEU A 26 -4.14 7.42 -4.47
CA LEU A 26 -2.89 7.77 -3.78
C LEU A 26 -2.50 9.22 -4.04
N LYS A 27 -2.74 9.70 -5.26
CA LYS A 27 -2.43 11.07 -5.66
C LYS A 27 -3.23 12.11 -4.87
N ASP A 28 -4.45 11.76 -4.48
CA ASP A 28 -5.32 12.66 -3.72
C ASP A 28 -4.86 12.82 -2.27
N CYS A 29 -3.85 12.06 -1.83
CA CYS A 29 -3.34 12.14 -0.48
C CYS A 29 -1.84 12.45 -0.48
N PRO A 30 -1.46 13.74 -0.57
CA PRO A 30 -0.04 14.12 -0.62
C PRO A 30 0.74 13.84 0.66
N GLN A 31 0.04 13.52 1.77
CA GLN A 31 0.69 13.17 3.03
C GLN A 31 1.33 11.77 3.02
N LEU A 32 1.03 10.94 2.02
CA LEU A 32 1.61 9.61 1.94
C LEU A 32 3.10 9.70 1.60
N THR A 33 3.91 8.97 2.37
CA THR A 33 5.33 8.85 2.09
C THR A 33 5.56 7.81 0.99
N GLY A 34 6.79 7.76 0.45
CA GLY A 34 7.15 6.70 -0.50
C GLY A 34 6.91 5.31 0.06
N GLN A 35 7.21 5.10 1.35
CA GLN A 35 6.98 3.84 2.02
C GLN A 35 5.48 3.52 2.12
N ASP A 36 4.66 4.52 2.43
CA ASP A 36 3.21 4.35 2.48
C ASP A 36 2.66 3.90 1.12
N VAL A 37 3.14 4.50 0.04
CA VAL A 37 2.74 4.14 -1.32
C VAL A 37 3.11 2.68 -1.63
N ARG A 38 4.31 2.26 -1.25
CA ARG A 38 4.74 0.86 -1.44
C ARG A 38 3.81 -0.10 -0.71
N VAL A 39 3.48 0.22 0.54
CA VAL A 39 2.55 -0.60 1.33
C VAL A 39 1.20 -0.69 0.63
N CYS A 40 0.65 0.44 0.16
CA CYS A 40 -0.64 0.46 -0.52
C CYS A 40 -0.64 -0.44 -1.77
N TYR A 41 0.38 -0.34 -2.61
CA TYR A 41 0.46 -1.17 -3.80
C TYR A 41 0.58 -2.66 -3.49
N LEU A 42 1.38 -3.01 -2.49
CA LEU A 42 1.54 -4.43 -2.13
C LEU A 42 0.25 -5.00 -1.52
N LEU A 43 -0.46 -4.21 -0.71
CA LEU A 43 -1.77 -4.62 -0.21
C LEU A 43 -2.78 -4.78 -1.34
N HIS A 44 -2.76 -3.88 -2.31
CA HIS A 44 -3.63 -3.95 -3.48
C HIS A 44 -3.35 -5.20 -4.31
N ALA A 45 -2.09 -5.64 -4.32
CA ALA A 45 -1.66 -6.88 -4.97
C ALA A 45 -1.95 -8.13 -4.13
N ARG A 46 -2.78 -8.01 -3.09
CA ARG A 46 -3.25 -9.13 -2.24
C ARG A 46 -2.20 -9.71 -1.31
N MET A 47 -1.15 -8.98 -0.98
CA MET A 47 -0.17 -9.45 -0.01
C MET A 47 -0.71 -9.29 1.40
N ASN A 48 -0.43 -10.29 2.26
CA ASN A 48 -0.86 -10.26 3.65
C ASN A 48 0.17 -9.57 4.55
N ASN A 49 -0.22 -9.35 5.81
CA ASN A 49 0.64 -8.64 6.77
C ASN A 49 1.96 -9.37 7.03
N ALA A 50 1.93 -10.70 7.08
CA ALA A 50 3.15 -11.48 7.31
C ALA A 50 4.16 -11.30 6.19
N THR A 51 3.69 -11.33 4.93
CA THR A 51 4.55 -11.12 3.77
C THR A 51 5.13 -9.70 3.77
N LEU A 52 4.30 -8.70 4.06
CA LEU A 52 4.76 -7.32 4.15
C LEU A 52 5.81 -7.16 5.26
N GLY A 53 5.61 -7.83 6.39
CA GLY A 53 6.59 -7.80 7.49
C GLY A 53 7.94 -8.33 7.05
N ILE A 54 7.95 -9.42 6.28
CA ILE A 54 9.18 -9.99 5.75
C ILE A 54 9.86 -9.01 4.79
N LEU A 55 9.09 -8.45 3.85
CA LEU A 55 9.65 -7.54 2.84
C LEU A 55 10.23 -6.27 3.43
N PHE A 56 9.61 -5.73 4.48
CA PHE A 56 10.07 -4.49 5.11
C PHE A 56 10.89 -4.73 6.36
N ASN A 57 11.16 -6.00 6.70
CA ASN A 57 11.95 -6.39 7.86
C ASN A 57 11.37 -5.83 9.17
N VAL A 58 10.08 -6.00 9.34
CA VAL A 58 9.34 -5.59 10.54
C VAL A 58 8.37 -6.70 10.93
N ASP A 59 7.81 -6.65 12.14
CA ASP A 59 6.83 -7.64 12.54
C ASP A 59 5.42 -7.28 12.02
N SER A 60 4.50 -8.23 12.11
CA SER A 60 3.14 -8.04 11.62
C SER A 60 2.40 -6.91 12.33
N ARG A 61 2.72 -6.68 13.60
CA ARG A 61 2.09 -5.58 14.37
C ARG A 61 2.50 -4.23 13.83
N SER A 62 3.75 -4.09 13.40
CA SER A 62 4.21 -2.86 12.75
C SER A 62 3.49 -2.62 11.44
N VAL A 63 3.21 -3.68 10.67
CA VAL A 63 2.43 -3.57 9.44
C VAL A 63 1.01 -3.09 9.74
N VAL A 64 0.36 -3.65 10.76
CA VAL A 64 -0.98 -3.23 11.18
C VAL A 64 -0.99 -1.74 11.55
N LYS A 65 0.00 -1.29 12.33
CA LYS A 65 0.12 0.13 12.70
C LYS A 65 0.31 1.02 11.48
N SER A 66 1.12 0.58 10.52
CA SER A 66 1.31 1.31 9.27
C SER A 66 0.02 1.46 8.49
N LYS A 67 -0.77 0.40 8.41
CA LYS A 67 -2.07 0.42 7.73
C LYS A 67 -3.03 1.39 8.41
N GLN A 68 -3.07 1.41 9.74
CA GLN A 68 -3.91 2.33 10.51
C GLN A 68 -3.50 3.79 10.28
N ARG A 69 -2.19 4.04 10.27
CA ARG A 69 -1.66 5.38 9.99
C ARG A 69 -2.02 5.84 8.59
N ILE A 70 -1.89 4.96 7.60
CA ILE A 70 -2.24 5.27 6.21
C ILE A 70 -3.74 5.57 6.09
N LYS A 71 -4.59 4.76 6.72
CA LYS A 71 -6.04 5.00 6.75
C LYS A 71 -6.36 6.39 7.30
N LYS A 72 -5.69 6.78 8.38
CA LYS A 72 -5.87 8.09 8.98
C LYS A 72 -5.48 9.21 8.02
N LYS A 73 -4.34 9.07 7.37
CA LYS A 73 -3.88 10.05 6.38
C LYS A 73 -4.84 10.20 5.22
N MET A 74 -5.47 9.10 4.80
CA MET A 74 -6.39 9.09 3.65
C MET A 74 -7.83 9.39 4.04
N GLY A 75 -8.12 9.55 5.32
CA GLY A 75 -9.47 9.83 5.78
C GLY A 75 -10.45 8.70 5.56
N ILE A 76 -9.98 7.46 5.61
CA ILE A 76 -10.81 6.26 5.38
C ILE A 76 -11.64 5.97 6.63
N ALA A 77 -12.92 5.65 6.46
CA ALA A 77 -13.82 5.31 7.55
C ALA A 77 -13.31 4.10 8.35
N ALA A 78 -13.55 4.10 9.67
CA ALA A 78 -13.03 3.07 10.57
C ALA A 78 -13.54 1.66 10.23
N ASP A 79 -14.74 1.55 9.68
CA ASP A 79 -15.37 0.27 9.35
C ASP A 79 -14.92 -0.30 8.00
N LEU A 80 -14.09 0.43 7.26
CA LEU A 80 -13.58 0.03 5.96
C LEU A 80 -12.09 -0.28 6.08
N THR A 81 -11.66 -1.43 5.61
CA THR A 81 -10.23 -1.74 5.60
C THR A 81 -9.51 -0.97 4.51
N LEU A 82 -8.20 -0.82 4.65
CA LEU A 82 -7.40 -0.18 3.62
C LEU A 82 -7.49 -0.96 2.30
N GLU A 83 -7.43 -2.28 2.38
CA GLU A 83 -7.54 -3.15 1.22
C GLU A 83 -8.88 -2.96 0.49
N GLU A 84 -9.97 -2.91 1.24
CA GLU A 84 -11.30 -2.68 0.66
C GLU A 84 -11.38 -1.32 -0.04
N TYR A 85 -10.82 -0.29 0.58
CA TYR A 85 -10.81 1.05 -0.01
C TYR A 85 -10.03 1.09 -1.33
N LEU A 86 -8.88 0.42 -1.36
CA LEU A 86 -8.04 0.40 -2.56
C LEU A 86 -8.69 -0.37 -3.71
N ASP A 87 -9.53 -1.34 -3.39
CA ASP A 87 -10.21 -2.18 -4.38
C ASP A 87 -11.45 -1.51 -5.01
N ARG A 88 -11.89 -0.41 -4.49
CA ARG A 88 -13.09 0.28 -5.01
C ARG A 88 -12.92 0.91 -6.38
#